data_d02b2aac5dd80d8579880b21cbcf22c3
#
_entry.id   d02b2aac5dd80d8579880b21cbcf22c3
#
_cell.length_a   1.000
_cell.length_b   1.000
_cell.length_c   1.000
_cell.angle_alpha   90.00
_cell.angle_beta   90.00
_cell.angle_gamma   90.00
#
_symmetry.space_group_name_H-M   'P 1'
#
loop_
_entity.id
_entity.type
_entity.pdbx_description
1 polymer ?
#
loop_
_entity_poly.entity_id
_entity_poly.type
_entity_poly.pdbx_seq_one_letter_code
_entity_poly.pdbx_strand_id
1 'polypeptide(L)' 'MITLYSTGCPKCKVLETKLEQKKIEYKKESDVGKMLELGIKSAPVLSIDGESFLQFTDAVKWVNS' A
#
# COMPACT_ATOMS: atom_id res chain seq x y z
N MET A 1 10.27 -7.12 1.29
CA MET A 1 8.92 -7.50 1.70
C MET A 1 7.96 -6.35 1.44
N ILE A 2 6.81 -6.65 0.89
CA ILE A 2 5.86 -5.61 0.50
C ILE A 2 4.87 -5.36 1.63
N THR A 3 4.66 -4.11 1.98
CA THR A 3 3.71 -3.71 3.00
C THR A 3 2.71 -2.72 2.40
N LEU A 4 1.43 -3.00 2.58
CA LEU A 4 0.36 -2.11 2.15
C LEU A 4 -0.19 -1.38 3.37
N TYR A 5 -0.04 -0.06 3.37
CA TYR A 5 -0.62 0.79 4.41
C TYR A 5 -2.02 1.20 3.98
N SER A 6 -3.01 0.74 4.70
CA SER A 6 -4.42 0.87 4.30
C SER A 6 -5.29 1.25 5.49
N THR A 7 -6.21 2.16 5.27
CA THR A 7 -7.19 2.54 6.30
C THR A 7 -8.58 2.03 5.98
N GLY A 8 -8.70 1.14 4.99
CA GLY A 8 -9.99 0.59 4.59
C GLY A 8 -10.77 1.46 3.62
N CYS A 9 -10.13 2.44 3.00
CA CYS A 9 -10.79 3.28 2.01
C CYS A 9 -11.02 2.51 0.69
N PRO A 10 -11.92 3.00 -0.20
CA PRO A 10 -12.19 2.31 -1.47
C PRO A 10 -10.94 2.10 -2.32
N LYS A 11 -10.04 3.08 -2.37
CA LYS A 11 -8.80 2.96 -3.11
C LYS A 11 -7.88 1.89 -2.53
N CYS A 12 -7.91 1.75 -1.21
CA CYS A 12 -7.14 0.71 -0.54
C CYS A 12 -7.60 -0.68 -0.99
N LYS A 13 -8.90 -0.87 -1.11
CA LYS A 13 -9.45 -2.14 -1.58
C LYS A 13 -9.07 -2.43 -3.01
N VAL A 14 -9.01 -1.39 -3.85
CA VAL A 14 -8.59 -1.55 -5.24
C VAL A 14 -7.15 -2.07 -5.31
N LEU A 15 -6.25 -1.50 -4.51
CA LEU A 15 -4.87 -1.96 -4.46
C LEU A 15 -4.76 -3.38 -3.93
N GLU A 16 -5.50 -3.70 -2.88
CA GLU A 16 -5.50 -5.05 -2.33
C GLU A 16 -5.92 -6.07 -3.40
N THR A 17 -6.99 -5.76 -4.13
CA THR A 17 -7.47 -6.63 -5.18
C THR A 17 -6.43 -6.83 -6.27
N LYS A 18 -5.78 -5.74 -6.68
CA LYS A 18 -4.73 -5.82 -7.71
C LYS A 18 -3.54 -6.66 -7.26
N LEU A 19 -3.11 -6.49 -6.02
CA LEU A 19 -2.01 -7.28 -5.48
C LEU A 19 -2.37 -8.77 -5.45
N GLU A 20 -3.59 -9.08 -5.05
CA GLU A 20 -4.06 -10.46 -5.01
C GLU A 20 -4.18 -11.07 -6.41
N GLN A 21 -4.65 -10.29 -7.38
CA GLN A 21 -4.75 -10.76 -8.77
C GLN A 21 -3.38 -11.09 -9.36
N LYS A 22 -2.35 -10.38 -8.94
CA LYS A 22 -0.98 -10.62 -9.38
C LYS A 22 -0.27 -11.66 -8.52
N LYS A 23 -0.96 -12.19 -7.50
CA LYS A 23 -0.41 -13.18 -6.55
C LYS A 23 0.82 -12.64 -5.85
N ILE A 24 0.82 -11.36 -5.53
CA ILE A 24 1.91 -10.72 -4.81
C ILE A 24 1.65 -10.84 -3.32
N GLU A 25 2.61 -11.40 -2.59
CA GLU A 25 2.52 -11.46 -1.15
C GLU A 25 2.78 -10.09 -0.56
N TYR A 26 1.93 -9.67 0.36
CA TYR A 26 2.08 -8.39 1.02
C TYR A 26 1.55 -8.47 2.44
N LYS A 27 2.07 -7.58 3.28
CA LYS A 27 1.59 -7.42 4.65
C LYS A 27 0.68 -6.21 4.68
N LYS A 28 -0.48 -6.36 5.30
CA LYS A 28 -1.42 -5.25 5.45
C LYS A 28 -1.20 -4.56 6.78
N GLU A 29 -0.99 -3.25 6.74
CA GLU A 29 -0.81 -2.45 7.94
C GLU A 29 -1.89 -1.38 7.98
N SER A 30 -2.68 -1.36 9.06
CA SER A 30 -3.77 -0.40 9.20
C SER A 30 -3.61 0.50 10.40
N ASP A 31 -2.47 0.47 11.06
CA ASP A 31 -2.21 1.30 12.24
C ASP A 31 -1.91 2.73 11.80
N VAL A 32 -2.89 3.63 12.02
CA VAL A 32 -2.76 5.03 11.65
C VAL A 32 -1.61 5.70 12.40
N GLY A 33 -1.38 5.31 13.66
CA GLY A 33 -0.28 5.85 14.44
C GLY A 33 1.07 5.59 13.80
N LYS A 34 1.29 4.35 13.33
CA LYS A 34 2.52 4.01 12.63
C LYS A 34 2.64 4.78 11.32
N MET A 35 1.54 4.94 10.60
CA MET A 35 1.55 5.69 9.35
C MET A 35 1.99 7.12 9.58
N LEU A 36 1.47 7.75 10.62
CA LEU A 36 1.85 9.12 10.97
C LEU A 36 3.31 9.24 11.36
N GLU A 37 3.84 8.25 12.09
CA GLU A 37 5.25 8.24 12.45
C GLU A 37 6.15 8.14 11.23
N LEU A 38 5.71 7.45 10.19
CA LEU A 38 6.45 7.31 8.94
C LEU A 38 6.23 8.48 7.99
N GLY A 39 5.41 9.46 8.37
CA GLY A 39 5.10 10.59 7.53
C GLY A 39 4.04 10.32 6.49
N ILE A 40 3.31 9.24 6.62
CA ILE A 40 2.24 8.88 5.69
C ILE A 40 0.98 9.64 6.07
N LYS A 41 0.55 10.55 5.21
CA LYS A 41 -0.61 11.41 5.49
C LYS A 41 -1.88 10.96 4.78
N SER A 42 -1.75 10.10 3.80
CA SER A 42 -2.90 9.60 3.06
C SER A 42 -2.72 8.14 2.70
N ALA A 43 -3.80 7.40 2.65
CA ALA A 43 -3.80 6.01 2.25
C ALA A 43 -4.50 5.89 0.89
N PRO A 44 -4.22 4.85 0.11
CA PRO A 44 -3.27 3.78 0.39
C PRO A 44 -1.83 4.16 0.05
N VAL A 45 -0.89 3.52 0.73
CA VAL A 45 0.53 3.67 0.41
C VAL A 45 1.13 2.27 0.37
N LEU A 46 1.89 2.00 -0.67
CA LEU A 46 2.54 0.71 -0.84
C LEU A 46 4.04 0.86 -0.61
N SER A 47 4.57 0.07 0.31
CA SER A 47 6.01 0.04 0.58
C SER A 47 6.57 -1.27 0.04
N ILE A 48 7.53 -1.17 -0.88
CA ILE A 48 8.10 -2.36 -1.53
C ILE A 48 9.20 -2.98 -0.69
N ASP A 49 10.03 -2.15 -0.09
CA ASP A 49 11.20 -2.63 0.66
C ASP A 49 11.32 -2.03 2.06
N GLY A 50 10.31 -1.29 2.49
CA GLY A 50 10.34 -0.59 3.75
C GLY A 50 10.93 0.80 3.68
N GLU A 51 11.57 1.16 2.58
CA GLU A 51 12.17 2.48 2.37
C GLU A 51 11.48 3.29 1.28
N SER A 52 10.93 2.61 0.29
CA SER A 52 10.23 3.27 -0.82
C SER A 52 8.73 3.24 -0.59
N PHE A 53 8.11 4.41 -0.62
CA PHE A 53 6.68 4.54 -0.41
C PHE A 53 6.01 5.03 -1.70
N LEU A 54 5.09 4.22 -2.22
CA LEU A 54 4.36 4.54 -3.44
C LEU A 54 2.94 4.96 -3.08
N GLN A 55 2.50 6.09 -3.60
CA GLN A 55 1.12 6.50 -3.44
C GLN A 55 0.23 5.72 -4.38
N PHE A 56 -1.08 5.91 -4.28
CA PHE A 56 -2.03 5.09 -5.02
C PHE A 56 -1.70 4.98 -6.52
N THR A 57 -1.50 6.11 -7.17
CA THR A 57 -1.24 6.12 -8.61
C THR A 57 0.03 5.35 -8.97
N ASP A 58 1.10 5.61 -8.23
CA ASP A 58 2.38 4.94 -8.47
C ASP A 58 2.30 3.46 -8.14
N ALA A 59 1.58 3.11 -7.08
CA ALA A 59 1.41 1.72 -6.69
C ALA A 59 0.64 0.95 -7.75
N VAL A 60 -0.40 1.54 -8.33
CA VAL A 60 -1.17 0.92 -9.40
C VAL A 60 -0.28 0.68 -10.62
N LYS A 61 0.55 1.65 -10.98
CA LYS A 61 1.48 1.49 -12.09
C LYS A 61 2.48 0.38 -11.82
N TRP A 62 2.99 0.32 -10.60
CA TRP A 62 3.94 -0.71 -10.23
C TRP A 62 3.33 -2.11 -10.33
N VAL A 63 2.10 -2.26 -9.84
CA VAL A 63 1.40 -3.55 -9.88
C VAL A 63 1.10 -3.97 -11.31
N ASN A 64 0.77 -3.01 -12.18
CA ASN A 64 0.41 -3.29 -13.57
C ASN A 64 1.63 -3.51 -14.48
N SER A 65 2.81 -3.18 -14.02
CA SER A 65 4.02 -3.32 -14.84
C SER A 65 4.56 -4.75 -14.89
#